data_2e30f4a10b1eb6d9bfd31626a4e1de38
#
_entry.id   2e30f4a10b1eb6d9bfd31626a4e1de38
#
_cell.length_a   1.000
_cell.length_b   1.000
_cell.length_c   1.000
_cell.angle_alpha   90.00
_cell.angle_beta   90.00
_cell.angle_gamma   90.00
#
_symmetry.space_group_name_H-M   'P 1'
#
loop_
_entity.id
_entity.type
_entity.pdbx_description
1 polymer ?
#
loop_
_entity_poly.entity_id
_entity_poly.type
_entity_poly.pdbx_seq_one_letter_code
_entity_poly.pdbx_strand_id
1 'polypeptide(L)'
;MSNYKFETLQLHVGQEQPDPATDSRAVPIYQTTSYVFRNSAHAAARFGLADAGNIYGRLTNSTQDVLEKRLAALEGGVAALALASGAAAITYTIQALAQAGDHIVAQKTIYGGSYNLLAHTLPQFGVTTTFVNAHDLAEVENAIQDNTKAIYLETLGKHKSDIPDIDAIAAIAHKHGLPLVIDNTFGTPYLIRPIEHGADIVVHSATKFIGGHGTTLGGIIVDSGKFDWKASGKYAPIAAPNPSYHGVSFVDAVGPAAFVTYIRAILLRDTGATISPFNAFLLLQGVETLSLRLDRHAENTKKVVEFLANHPQVERVNHPSLPDHPDHALYEKYFPNGGGSIFTFDIKGGQEEAHKFIDNLEIFSLLANVADVKSLVIHPATTTHSQLSPEELEDQGIHPNTIRLSIGTEHIDDIIADLEKGFAAVRG
;
A
#
# COMPACT_ATOMS: atom_id res chain seq x y z
N MET A 1 -4.96 -15.46 19.48
CA MET A 1 -3.92 -15.70 18.44
C MET A 1 -2.71 -14.77 18.47
N SER A 2 -2.60 -13.87 19.42
CA SER A 2 -1.54 -12.84 19.47
C SER A 2 -0.09 -13.35 19.55
N ASN A 3 0.12 -14.62 19.86
CA ASN A 3 1.46 -15.21 20.04
C ASN A 3 1.97 -16.03 18.84
N TYR A 4 1.17 -16.17 17.78
CA TYR A 4 1.59 -16.89 16.58
C TYR A 4 2.48 -16.03 15.68
N LYS A 5 3.36 -16.68 14.92
CA LYS A 5 4.22 -16.04 13.92
C LYS A 5 3.43 -15.69 12.67
N PHE A 6 4.03 -14.84 11.84
CA PHE A 6 3.41 -14.31 10.62
C PHE A 6 2.79 -15.40 9.73
N GLU A 7 3.55 -16.48 9.48
CA GLU A 7 3.18 -17.58 8.61
C GLU A 7 1.93 -18.33 9.11
N THR A 8 1.73 -18.38 10.42
CA THR A 8 0.52 -18.96 11.03
C THR A 8 -0.64 -17.97 10.97
N LEU A 9 -0.37 -16.68 11.26
CA LEU A 9 -1.40 -15.64 11.22
C LEU A 9 -1.97 -15.47 9.81
N GLN A 10 -1.12 -15.50 8.76
CA GLN A 10 -1.57 -15.34 7.37
C GLN A 10 -2.51 -16.44 6.89
N LEU A 11 -2.50 -17.61 7.57
CA LEU A 11 -3.35 -18.76 7.23
C LEU A 11 -4.64 -18.82 8.04
N HIS A 12 -4.62 -18.35 9.29
CA HIS A 12 -5.66 -18.71 10.25
C HIS A 12 -6.51 -17.55 10.77
N VAL A 13 -5.98 -16.32 10.84
CA VAL A 13 -6.73 -15.19 11.42
C VAL A 13 -7.99 -14.91 10.59
N GLY A 14 -9.12 -14.77 11.29
CA GLY A 14 -10.44 -14.55 10.71
C GLY A 14 -11.18 -15.82 10.33
N GLN A 15 -10.52 -17.00 10.36
CA GLN A 15 -11.15 -18.31 10.15
C GLN A 15 -10.59 -19.37 11.11
N GLU A 16 -10.42 -19.00 12.37
CA GLU A 16 -9.93 -19.89 13.42
C GLU A 16 -10.83 -21.11 13.62
N GLN A 17 -12.10 -20.93 13.32
CA GLN A 17 -13.11 -21.99 13.32
C GLN A 17 -13.63 -22.21 11.89
N PRO A 18 -14.12 -23.40 11.54
CA PRO A 18 -14.81 -23.64 10.28
C PRO A 18 -16.06 -22.77 10.18
N ASP A 19 -16.61 -22.64 8.96
CA ASP A 19 -17.87 -21.93 8.76
C ASP A 19 -19.00 -22.58 9.61
N PRO A 20 -19.68 -21.81 10.47
CA PRO A 20 -20.62 -22.40 11.43
C PRO A 20 -21.91 -22.97 10.80
N ALA A 21 -22.18 -22.63 9.53
CA ALA A 21 -23.37 -23.10 8.83
C ALA A 21 -23.11 -24.38 8.01
N THR A 22 -21.87 -24.59 7.55
CA THR A 22 -21.55 -25.65 6.59
C THR A 22 -20.37 -26.51 6.98
N ASP A 23 -19.69 -26.20 8.09
CA ASP A 23 -18.42 -26.82 8.53
C ASP A 23 -17.29 -26.68 7.48
N SER A 24 -17.42 -25.77 6.51
CA SER A 24 -16.40 -25.54 5.49
C SER A 24 -15.11 -25.06 6.10
N ARG A 25 -13.99 -25.70 5.75
CA ARG A 25 -12.64 -25.25 6.15
C ARG A 25 -12.16 -24.08 5.32
N ALA A 26 -12.46 -24.03 4.02
CA ALA A 26 -12.17 -22.87 3.19
C ALA A 26 -13.13 -21.73 3.51
N VAL A 27 -12.66 -20.48 3.33
CA VAL A 27 -13.53 -19.31 3.50
C VAL A 27 -14.61 -19.32 2.42
N PRO A 28 -15.92 -19.37 2.78
CA PRO A 28 -16.99 -19.30 1.80
C PRO A 28 -17.04 -17.95 1.09
N ILE A 29 -17.43 -17.95 -0.18
CA ILE A 29 -17.71 -16.73 -0.94
C ILE A 29 -19.17 -16.35 -0.75
N TYR A 30 -19.46 -15.41 0.13
CA TYR A 30 -20.83 -14.92 0.38
C TYR A 30 -21.21 -13.87 -0.68
N GLN A 31 -21.56 -14.31 -1.87
CA GLN A 31 -21.97 -13.44 -2.98
C GLN A 31 -23.42 -12.99 -2.79
N THR A 32 -23.64 -12.04 -1.91
CA THR A 32 -24.97 -11.49 -1.60
C THR A 32 -24.94 -9.98 -1.39
N THR A 33 -26.04 -9.30 -1.73
CA THR A 33 -26.22 -7.87 -1.48
C THR A 33 -26.80 -7.57 -0.12
N SER A 34 -27.64 -8.44 0.44
CA SER A 34 -28.46 -8.15 1.61
C SER A 34 -28.61 -9.36 2.53
N TYR A 35 -28.97 -9.08 3.77
CA TYR A 35 -29.09 -10.06 4.84
C TYR A 35 -30.46 -9.95 5.51
N VAL A 36 -31.08 -11.07 5.86
CA VAL A 36 -32.40 -11.12 6.47
C VAL A 36 -32.32 -10.87 7.98
N PHE A 37 -33.19 -10.05 8.48
CA PHE A 37 -33.37 -9.84 9.91
C PHE A 37 -34.42 -10.80 10.48
N ARG A 38 -34.25 -11.21 11.73
CA ARG A 38 -35.19 -12.12 12.43
C ARG A 38 -36.58 -11.50 12.66
N ASN A 39 -36.59 -10.18 12.91
CA ASN A 39 -37.81 -9.37 13.14
C ASN A 39 -37.44 -7.88 13.07
N SER A 40 -38.45 -7.00 13.18
CA SER A 40 -38.26 -5.55 13.11
C SER A 40 -37.40 -4.96 14.25
N ALA A 41 -37.46 -5.55 15.44
CA ALA A 41 -36.61 -5.11 16.57
C ALA A 41 -35.13 -5.45 16.31
N HIS A 42 -34.83 -6.62 15.75
CA HIS A 42 -33.51 -7.00 15.33
C HIS A 42 -32.96 -6.05 14.24
N ALA A 43 -33.79 -5.72 13.25
CA ALA A 43 -33.43 -4.76 12.21
C ALA A 43 -33.07 -3.38 12.84
N ALA A 44 -33.93 -2.87 13.72
CA ALA A 44 -33.67 -1.59 14.39
C ALA A 44 -32.38 -1.60 15.21
N ALA A 45 -32.08 -2.69 15.94
CA ALA A 45 -30.86 -2.85 16.72
C ALA A 45 -29.60 -2.82 15.84
N ARG A 46 -29.65 -3.50 14.65
CA ARG A 46 -28.57 -3.47 13.67
C ARG A 46 -28.27 -2.06 13.13
N PHE A 47 -29.32 -1.35 12.70
CA PHE A 47 -29.19 0.01 12.19
C PHE A 47 -28.78 1.01 13.29
N GLY A 48 -29.20 0.76 14.52
CA GLY A 48 -28.82 1.56 15.70
C GLY A 48 -27.46 1.24 16.29
N LEU A 49 -26.68 0.34 15.68
CA LEU A 49 -25.36 -0.13 16.14
C LEU A 49 -25.40 -0.83 17.52
N ALA A 50 -26.57 -1.25 17.98
CA ALA A 50 -26.78 -1.96 19.24
C ALA A 50 -26.57 -3.48 19.11
N ASP A 51 -26.58 -4.01 17.90
CA ASP A 51 -26.31 -5.42 17.55
C ASP A 51 -25.34 -5.48 16.38
N ALA A 52 -24.25 -6.22 16.55
CA ALA A 52 -23.21 -6.38 15.51
C ALA A 52 -23.63 -7.36 14.43
N GLY A 53 -23.24 -7.14 13.18
CA GLY A 53 -23.40 -8.09 12.08
C GLY A 53 -23.73 -7.44 10.74
N ASN A 54 -24.05 -8.30 9.77
CA ASN A 54 -24.27 -7.86 8.41
C ASN A 54 -25.65 -7.22 8.22
N ILE A 55 -25.69 -6.16 7.41
CA ILE A 55 -26.90 -5.46 7.01
C ILE A 55 -27.03 -5.49 5.48
N TYR A 56 -25.99 -4.98 4.82
CA TYR A 56 -25.93 -4.82 3.37
C TYR A 56 -24.50 -5.00 2.88
N GLY A 57 -24.31 -5.73 1.77
CA GLY A 57 -23.02 -6.18 1.27
C GLY A 57 -22.03 -5.06 0.92
N ARG A 58 -22.49 -3.83 0.70
CA ARG A 58 -21.60 -2.67 0.53
C ARG A 58 -20.85 -2.29 1.82
N LEU A 59 -21.48 -2.47 2.98
CA LEU A 59 -20.93 -2.09 4.28
C LEU A 59 -20.14 -3.24 4.91
N THR A 60 -20.72 -4.43 4.89
CA THR A 60 -20.16 -5.62 5.56
C THR A 60 -20.48 -6.88 4.77
N ASN A 61 -19.53 -7.82 4.76
CA ASN A 61 -19.69 -9.12 4.15
C ASN A 61 -18.74 -10.12 4.85
N SER A 62 -19.20 -11.34 5.12
CA SER A 62 -18.42 -12.31 5.88
C SER A 62 -17.13 -12.75 5.19
N THR A 63 -17.05 -12.76 3.86
CA THR A 63 -15.81 -13.05 3.13
C THR A 63 -14.81 -11.90 3.25
N GLN A 64 -15.27 -10.66 3.10
CA GLN A 64 -14.45 -9.46 3.27
C GLN A 64 -13.94 -9.32 4.72
N ASP A 65 -14.77 -9.68 5.71
CA ASP A 65 -14.42 -9.62 7.14
C ASP A 65 -13.20 -10.49 7.47
N VAL A 66 -13.08 -11.66 6.86
CA VAL A 66 -11.90 -12.53 7.02
C VAL A 66 -10.64 -11.83 6.49
N LEU A 67 -10.72 -11.24 5.31
CA LEU A 67 -9.60 -10.49 4.72
C LEU A 67 -9.18 -9.31 5.61
N GLU A 68 -10.16 -8.53 6.09
CA GLU A 68 -9.93 -7.37 6.95
C GLU A 68 -9.27 -7.78 8.27
N LYS A 69 -9.80 -8.78 8.97
CA LYS A 69 -9.22 -9.30 10.23
C LYS A 69 -7.81 -9.82 10.03
N ARG A 70 -7.56 -10.54 8.94
CA ARG A 70 -6.26 -11.13 8.64
C ARG A 70 -5.22 -10.05 8.37
N LEU A 71 -5.52 -9.07 7.54
CA LEU A 71 -4.58 -7.98 7.26
C LEU A 71 -4.38 -7.04 8.43
N ALA A 72 -5.41 -6.78 9.24
CA ALA A 72 -5.22 -6.06 10.51
C ALA A 72 -4.22 -6.76 11.42
N ALA A 73 -4.34 -8.07 11.59
CA ALA A 73 -3.43 -8.86 12.44
C ALA A 73 -2.00 -8.91 11.87
N LEU A 74 -1.84 -9.04 10.55
CA LEU A 74 -0.55 -9.09 9.89
C LEU A 74 0.20 -7.77 9.98
N GLU A 75 -0.48 -6.63 9.84
CA GLU A 75 0.11 -5.30 10.02
C GLU A 75 0.32 -4.91 11.51
N GLY A 76 -0.31 -5.64 12.44
CA GLY A 76 -0.29 -5.28 13.85
C GLY A 76 -1.27 -4.16 14.23
N GLY A 77 -2.30 -3.96 13.41
CA GLY A 77 -3.39 -3.01 13.66
C GLY A 77 -4.56 -3.62 14.44
N VAL A 78 -5.50 -2.78 14.85
CA VAL A 78 -6.70 -3.19 15.60
C VAL A 78 -7.88 -3.51 14.69
N ALA A 79 -7.94 -2.89 13.50
CA ALA A 79 -9.00 -3.08 12.52
C ALA A 79 -8.50 -2.74 11.11
N ALA A 80 -9.17 -3.30 10.10
CA ALA A 80 -8.92 -2.97 8.71
C ALA A 80 -10.24 -2.84 7.92
N LEU A 81 -10.14 -2.19 6.75
CA LEU A 81 -11.24 -2.03 5.80
C LEU A 81 -10.74 -2.39 4.41
N ALA A 82 -11.44 -3.33 3.76
CA ALA A 82 -11.19 -3.70 2.37
C ALA A 82 -12.05 -2.86 1.41
N LEU A 83 -11.43 -2.39 0.34
CA LEU A 83 -12.01 -1.48 -0.65
C LEU A 83 -11.73 -1.96 -2.08
N ALA A 84 -12.40 -1.37 -3.05
CA ALA A 84 -12.33 -1.76 -4.46
C ALA A 84 -10.93 -1.61 -5.09
N SER A 85 -10.07 -0.73 -4.57
CA SER A 85 -8.73 -0.47 -5.10
C SER A 85 -7.84 0.24 -4.09
N GLY A 86 -6.51 0.21 -4.33
CA GLY A 86 -5.56 1.02 -3.56
C GLY A 86 -5.84 2.52 -3.68
N ALA A 87 -6.24 2.98 -4.87
CA ALA A 87 -6.65 4.38 -5.07
C ALA A 87 -7.83 4.76 -4.16
N ALA A 88 -8.84 3.89 -4.02
CA ALA A 88 -9.95 4.11 -3.10
C ALA A 88 -9.49 4.14 -1.64
N ALA A 89 -8.55 3.27 -1.25
CA ALA A 89 -8.00 3.26 0.10
C ALA A 89 -7.29 4.58 0.45
N ILE A 90 -6.46 5.09 -0.46
CA ILE A 90 -5.77 6.38 -0.27
C ILE A 90 -6.79 7.52 -0.23
N THR A 91 -7.71 7.57 -1.21
CA THR A 91 -8.73 8.64 -1.29
C THR A 91 -9.58 8.71 -0.03
N TYR A 92 -10.09 7.58 0.45
CA TYR A 92 -10.92 7.55 1.66
C TYR A 92 -10.12 7.88 2.92
N THR A 93 -8.86 7.46 2.98
CA THR A 93 -7.97 7.85 4.09
C THR A 93 -7.80 9.37 4.16
N ILE A 94 -7.48 10.00 3.03
CA ILE A 94 -7.31 11.47 3.00
C ILE A 94 -8.63 12.19 3.26
N GLN A 95 -9.75 11.76 2.65
CA GLN A 95 -11.07 12.38 2.87
C GLN A 95 -11.59 12.22 4.31
N ALA A 96 -11.20 11.15 5.01
CA ALA A 96 -11.53 10.98 6.42
C ALA A 96 -10.76 11.94 7.33
N LEU A 97 -9.53 12.30 6.94
CA LEU A 97 -8.65 13.18 7.71
C LEU A 97 -8.82 14.66 7.37
N ALA A 98 -9.00 14.96 6.08
CA ALA A 98 -8.96 16.33 5.54
C ALA A 98 -10.27 16.68 4.82
N GLN A 99 -10.75 17.89 5.06
CA GLN A 99 -11.94 18.49 4.43
C GLN A 99 -11.54 19.73 3.62
N ALA A 100 -12.52 20.38 2.97
CA ALA A 100 -12.26 21.63 2.26
C ALA A 100 -11.63 22.68 3.19
N GLY A 101 -10.50 23.24 2.78
CA GLY A 101 -9.68 24.16 3.55
C GLY A 101 -8.54 23.51 4.33
N ASP A 102 -8.45 22.19 4.34
CA ASP A 102 -7.39 21.45 5.01
C ASP A 102 -6.17 21.18 4.12
N HIS A 103 -5.08 20.75 4.75
CA HIS A 103 -3.79 20.58 4.12
C HIS A 103 -3.15 19.22 4.48
N ILE A 104 -2.37 18.67 3.55
CA ILE A 104 -1.59 17.44 3.72
C ILE A 104 -0.11 17.74 3.44
N VAL A 105 0.79 17.15 4.20
CA VAL A 105 2.22 17.06 3.85
C VAL A 105 2.48 15.68 3.27
N ALA A 106 3.08 15.59 2.10
CA ALA A 106 3.33 14.31 1.43
C ALA A 106 4.77 14.22 0.90
N GLN A 107 5.36 13.03 0.97
CA GLN A 107 6.61 12.73 0.29
C GLN A 107 6.47 12.97 -1.22
N LYS A 108 7.46 13.59 -1.85
CA LYS A 108 7.40 13.93 -3.28
C LYS A 108 7.60 12.73 -4.22
N THR A 109 8.28 11.69 -3.77
CA THR A 109 8.63 10.50 -4.56
C THR A 109 7.60 9.36 -4.43
N ILE A 110 6.34 9.67 -4.18
CA ILE A 110 5.24 8.71 -4.06
C ILE A 110 4.76 8.20 -5.42
N TYR A 111 3.87 7.20 -5.37
CA TYR A 111 3.20 6.67 -6.56
C TYR A 111 2.52 7.78 -7.38
N GLY A 112 2.75 7.78 -8.70
CA GLY A 112 2.21 8.83 -9.60
C GLY A 112 0.69 9.02 -9.51
N GLY A 113 -0.08 7.94 -9.26
CA GLY A 113 -1.52 8.05 -9.01
C GLY A 113 -1.84 8.78 -7.71
N SER A 114 -1.08 8.54 -6.65
CA SER A 114 -1.21 9.25 -5.37
C SER A 114 -0.78 10.71 -5.50
N TYR A 115 0.30 10.96 -6.24
CA TYR A 115 0.75 12.31 -6.56
C TYR A 115 -0.35 13.09 -7.31
N ASN A 116 -0.90 12.52 -8.38
CA ASN A 116 -1.98 13.17 -9.16
C ASN A 116 -3.24 13.41 -8.31
N LEU A 117 -3.61 12.45 -7.44
CA LEU A 117 -4.72 12.63 -6.51
C LEU A 117 -4.49 13.86 -5.61
N LEU A 118 -3.31 13.94 -4.99
CA LEU A 118 -2.97 14.98 -4.03
C LEU A 118 -2.69 16.34 -4.69
N ALA A 119 -2.04 16.34 -5.86
CA ALA A 119 -1.64 17.58 -6.56
C ALA A 119 -2.74 18.21 -7.39
N HIS A 120 -3.66 17.41 -7.97
CA HIS A 120 -4.60 17.90 -8.98
C HIS A 120 -6.06 17.59 -8.69
N THR A 121 -6.38 16.41 -8.16
CA THR A 121 -7.78 16.02 -7.94
C THR A 121 -8.33 16.60 -6.66
N LEU A 122 -7.68 16.40 -5.53
CA LEU A 122 -8.17 16.85 -4.22
C LEU A 122 -8.19 18.39 -4.05
N PRO A 123 -7.31 19.17 -4.69
CA PRO A 123 -7.45 20.63 -4.71
C PRO A 123 -8.78 21.14 -5.27
N GLN A 124 -9.41 20.40 -6.20
CA GLN A 124 -10.75 20.72 -6.71
C GLN A 124 -11.84 20.56 -5.65
N PHE A 125 -11.55 19.81 -4.57
CA PHE A 125 -12.41 19.63 -3.39
C PHE A 125 -11.90 20.42 -2.18
N GLY A 126 -10.94 21.33 -2.40
CA GLY A 126 -10.45 22.25 -1.36
C GLY A 126 -9.38 21.68 -0.43
N VAL A 127 -8.83 20.50 -0.71
CA VAL A 127 -7.70 19.94 0.08
C VAL A 127 -6.41 20.21 -0.67
N THR A 128 -5.46 20.90 -0.01
CA THR A 128 -4.16 21.25 -0.58
C THR A 128 -3.05 20.32 -0.07
N THR A 129 -1.93 20.25 -0.80
CA THR A 129 -0.79 19.41 -0.41
C THR A 129 0.53 20.14 -0.63
N THR A 130 1.44 20.05 0.35
CA THR A 130 2.85 20.38 0.18
C THR A 130 3.66 19.10 0.04
N PHE A 131 4.36 18.99 -1.09
CA PHE A 131 5.27 17.86 -1.34
C PHE A 131 6.68 18.19 -0.83
N VAL A 132 7.26 17.26 -0.06
CA VAL A 132 8.53 17.42 0.62
C VAL A 132 9.53 16.31 0.28
N ASN A 133 10.81 16.62 0.42
CA ASN A 133 11.85 15.61 0.46
C ASN A 133 11.83 14.92 1.84
N ALA A 134 11.39 13.67 1.91
CA ALA A 134 11.28 12.94 3.18
C ALA A 134 12.64 12.65 3.87
N HIS A 135 13.78 12.87 3.18
CA HIS A 135 15.11 12.80 3.78
C HIS A 135 15.53 14.09 4.50
N ASP A 136 14.83 15.18 4.22
CA ASP A 136 15.03 16.46 4.93
C ASP A 136 13.95 16.64 6.00
N LEU A 137 14.28 16.22 7.22
CA LEU A 137 13.35 16.31 8.36
C LEU A 137 12.94 17.74 8.69
N ALA A 138 13.81 18.72 8.41
CA ALA A 138 13.48 20.12 8.60
C ALA A 138 12.47 20.60 7.55
N GLU A 139 12.62 20.18 6.29
CA GLU A 139 11.63 20.46 5.23
C GLU A 139 10.28 19.86 5.59
N VAL A 140 10.25 18.60 6.07
CA VAL A 140 9.02 17.93 6.52
C VAL A 140 8.32 18.73 7.62
N GLU A 141 9.05 19.13 8.66
CA GLU A 141 8.47 19.87 9.79
C GLU A 141 8.02 21.27 9.38
N ASN A 142 8.82 21.98 8.58
CA ASN A 142 8.52 23.35 8.12
C ASN A 142 7.31 23.41 7.16
N ALA A 143 6.97 22.30 6.49
CA ALA A 143 5.80 22.21 5.61
C ALA A 143 4.47 22.11 6.38
N ILE A 144 4.50 21.81 7.69
CA ILE A 144 3.32 21.68 8.53
C ILE A 144 2.70 23.07 8.76
N GLN A 145 1.41 23.19 8.49
CA GLN A 145 0.59 24.39 8.66
C GLN A 145 -0.47 24.15 9.76
N ASP A 146 -1.15 25.18 10.21
CA ASP A 146 -2.20 25.07 11.23
C ASP A 146 -3.35 24.14 10.81
N ASN A 147 -3.67 24.14 9.49
CA ASN A 147 -4.69 23.31 8.87
C ASN A 147 -4.19 21.96 8.34
N THR A 148 -2.94 21.59 8.62
CA THR A 148 -2.41 20.26 8.23
C THR A 148 -3.12 19.16 9.01
N LYS A 149 -3.47 18.06 8.30
CA LYS A 149 -4.24 16.93 8.85
C LYS A 149 -3.49 15.60 8.83
N ALA A 150 -2.43 15.47 8.04
CA ALA A 150 -1.63 14.25 8.03
C ALA A 150 -0.28 14.49 7.36
N ILE A 151 0.67 13.58 7.65
CA ILE A 151 1.85 13.35 6.83
C ILE A 151 1.66 12.02 6.12
N TYR A 152 1.89 11.99 4.80
CA TYR A 152 1.71 10.83 3.95
C TYR A 152 3.04 10.40 3.31
N LEU A 153 3.42 9.13 3.49
CA LEU A 153 4.66 8.52 2.98
C LEU A 153 4.40 7.19 2.30
N GLU A 154 5.37 6.71 1.51
CA GLU A 154 5.52 5.31 1.11
C GLU A 154 6.72 4.67 1.82
N THR A 155 6.64 3.38 2.16
CA THR A 155 7.76 2.65 2.83
C THR A 155 8.98 2.49 1.94
N LEU A 156 8.77 2.37 0.64
CA LEU A 156 9.80 2.12 -0.36
C LEU A 156 9.39 2.71 -1.71
N GLY A 157 10.16 3.66 -2.19
CA GLY A 157 9.93 4.32 -3.47
C GLY A 157 10.21 3.40 -4.67
N LYS A 158 9.59 3.72 -5.81
CA LYS A 158 9.64 2.87 -7.01
C LYS A 158 10.86 3.11 -7.90
N HIS A 159 11.28 4.36 -8.02
CA HIS A 159 12.29 4.76 -9.00
C HIS A 159 13.64 5.03 -8.36
N LYS A 160 13.65 5.77 -7.28
CA LYS A 160 14.85 6.02 -6.48
C LYS A 160 15.12 4.93 -5.45
N SER A 161 14.18 4.01 -5.24
CA SER A 161 14.22 3.02 -4.16
C SER A 161 14.48 3.66 -2.80
N ASP A 162 14.02 4.90 -2.64
CA ASP A 162 14.21 5.72 -1.45
C ASP A 162 13.37 5.22 -0.27
N ILE A 163 13.95 5.32 0.91
CA ILE A 163 13.35 4.87 2.17
C ILE A 163 13.36 6.04 3.15
N PRO A 164 12.19 6.56 3.57
CA PRO A 164 12.12 7.60 4.57
C PRO A 164 12.49 7.07 5.96
N ASP A 165 13.06 7.92 6.84
CA ASP A 165 13.19 7.57 8.26
C ASP A 165 11.82 7.67 8.95
N ILE A 166 11.10 6.54 8.96
CA ILE A 166 9.74 6.45 9.47
C ILE A 166 9.66 6.86 10.93
N ASP A 167 10.59 6.38 11.77
CA ASP A 167 10.60 6.68 13.21
C ASP A 167 10.74 8.20 13.46
N ALA A 168 11.63 8.85 12.73
CA ALA A 168 11.87 10.29 12.87
C ALA A 168 10.66 11.11 12.40
N ILE A 169 10.06 10.74 11.27
CA ILE A 169 8.88 11.46 10.74
C ILE A 169 7.65 11.19 11.59
N ALA A 170 7.48 10.00 12.15
CA ALA A 170 6.43 9.71 13.12
C ALA A 170 6.52 10.62 14.36
N ALA A 171 7.74 10.82 14.88
CA ALA A 171 7.96 11.74 16.01
C ALA A 171 7.58 13.18 15.67
N ILE A 172 7.88 13.64 14.45
CA ILE A 172 7.46 14.97 13.97
C ILE A 172 5.94 15.04 13.86
N ALA A 173 5.29 14.09 13.22
CA ALA A 173 3.84 14.06 13.08
C ALA A 173 3.14 14.13 14.44
N HIS A 174 3.54 13.27 15.37
CA HIS A 174 2.94 13.20 16.71
C HIS A 174 3.19 14.46 17.54
N LYS A 175 4.35 15.08 17.44
CA LYS A 175 4.66 16.38 18.08
C LYS A 175 3.64 17.46 17.68
N HIS A 176 3.14 17.41 16.45
CA HIS A 176 2.16 18.35 15.92
C HIS A 176 0.70 17.84 16.02
N GLY A 177 0.47 16.72 16.70
CA GLY A 177 -0.87 16.12 16.85
C GLY A 177 -1.45 15.61 15.52
N LEU A 178 -0.60 15.15 14.62
CA LEU A 178 -0.97 14.63 13.29
C LEU A 178 -0.76 13.12 13.23
N PRO A 179 -1.65 12.36 12.57
CA PRO A 179 -1.39 10.97 12.25
C PRO A 179 -0.37 10.87 11.12
N LEU A 180 0.48 9.84 11.19
CA LEU A 180 1.33 9.40 10.10
C LEU A 180 0.60 8.32 9.29
N VAL A 181 0.40 8.59 8.00
CA VAL A 181 -0.18 7.66 7.03
C VAL A 181 0.92 7.10 6.15
N ILE A 182 1.01 5.78 6.07
CA ILE A 182 2.02 5.11 5.24
C ILE A 182 1.39 4.15 4.25
N ASP A 183 1.71 4.32 2.98
CA ASP A 183 1.44 3.31 1.95
C ASP A 183 2.53 2.23 2.01
N ASN A 184 2.13 1.04 2.49
CA ASN A 184 3.01 -0.10 2.65
C ASN A 184 2.85 -1.14 1.53
N THR A 185 2.41 -0.71 0.37
CA THR A 185 2.16 -1.60 -0.78
C THR A 185 3.38 -2.43 -1.16
N PHE A 186 4.58 -1.86 -1.14
CA PHE A 186 5.81 -2.55 -1.54
C PHE A 186 6.56 -3.18 -0.36
N GLY A 187 6.40 -2.64 0.83
CA GLY A 187 6.93 -3.28 2.04
C GLY A 187 6.15 -4.53 2.40
N THR A 188 4.84 -4.51 2.24
CA THR A 188 3.90 -5.52 2.76
C THR A 188 4.03 -5.72 4.28
N PRO A 189 3.04 -6.28 4.94
CA PRO A 189 3.16 -6.54 6.38
C PRO A 189 4.21 -7.63 6.71
N TYR A 190 4.74 -8.32 5.69
CA TYR A 190 5.76 -9.34 5.88
C TYR A 190 7.18 -8.77 5.97
N LEU A 191 7.53 -7.81 5.10
CA LEU A 191 8.88 -7.23 5.08
C LEU A 191 9.05 -6.12 6.10
N ILE A 192 8.00 -5.31 6.34
CA ILE A 192 7.98 -4.23 7.32
C ILE A 192 6.55 -4.00 7.84
N ARG A 193 6.44 -3.68 9.12
CA ARG A 193 5.20 -3.22 9.77
C ARG A 193 5.36 -1.76 10.21
N PRO A 194 4.91 -0.80 9.42
CA PRO A 194 5.06 0.62 9.75
C PRO A 194 4.44 1.03 11.08
N ILE A 195 3.41 0.30 11.55
CA ILE A 195 2.79 0.54 12.87
C ILE A 195 3.79 0.33 14.02
N GLU A 196 4.78 -0.55 13.86
CA GLU A 196 5.86 -0.76 14.83
C GLU A 196 6.84 0.41 14.86
N HIS A 197 6.82 1.25 13.83
CA HIS A 197 7.65 2.44 13.62
C HIS A 197 6.87 3.75 13.75
N GLY A 198 5.69 3.73 14.34
CA GLY A 198 4.91 4.92 14.65
C GLY A 198 3.89 5.34 13.60
N ALA A 199 3.67 4.56 12.54
CA ALA A 199 2.54 4.82 11.64
C ALA A 199 1.21 4.61 12.37
N ASP A 200 0.27 5.51 12.15
CA ASP A 200 -1.07 5.45 12.72
C ASP A 200 -2.05 4.76 11.77
N ILE A 201 -1.91 5.03 10.48
CA ILE A 201 -2.73 4.45 9.42
C ILE A 201 -1.80 3.85 8.36
N VAL A 202 -2.07 2.63 7.96
CA VAL A 202 -1.38 1.95 6.86
C VAL A 202 -2.36 1.69 5.73
N VAL A 203 -1.95 2.01 4.50
CA VAL A 203 -2.75 1.71 3.30
C VAL A 203 -2.00 0.75 2.38
N HIS A 204 -2.75 -0.04 1.62
CA HIS A 204 -2.21 -0.95 0.62
C HIS A 204 -3.02 -0.91 -0.67
N SER A 205 -2.32 -0.94 -1.79
CA SER A 205 -2.88 -1.53 -3.00
C SER A 205 -2.74 -3.05 -2.90
N ALA A 206 -3.80 -3.73 -2.45
CA ALA A 206 -3.80 -5.19 -2.34
C ALA A 206 -3.70 -5.90 -3.70
N THR A 207 -3.91 -5.16 -4.78
CA THR A 207 -3.68 -5.55 -6.18
C THR A 207 -2.26 -6.06 -6.42
N LYS A 208 -1.28 -5.53 -5.66
CA LYS A 208 0.16 -5.78 -5.84
C LYS A 208 0.59 -7.06 -5.12
N PHE A 209 1.58 -7.05 -4.25
CA PHE A 209 2.09 -8.25 -3.58
C PHE A 209 1.04 -9.04 -2.77
N ILE A 210 0.05 -8.38 -2.17
CA ILE A 210 -0.96 -9.09 -1.39
C ILE A 210 -1.72 -10.07 -2.27
N GLY A 211 -2.26 -9.64 -3.41
CA GLY A 211 -2.84 -10.53 -4.42
C GLY A 211 -1.79 -11.35 -5.16
N GLY A 212 -0.75 -10.69 -5.65
CA GLY A 212 0.47 -11.27 -6.20
C GLY A 212 0.36 -11.87 -7.61
N HIS A 213 -0.82 -11.94 -8.21
CA HIS A 213 -1.06 -12.69 -9.46
C HIS A 213 -1.66 -11.85 -10.59
N GLY A 214 -1.84 -10.55 -10.39
CA GLY A 214 -2.43 -9.66 -11.40
C GLY A 214 -3.89 -9.98 -11.76
N THR A 215 -4.60 -10.70 -10.91
CA THR A 215 -5.95 -11.22 -11.20
C THR A 215 -7.06 -10.32 -10.68
N THR A 216 -6.82 -9.48 -9.68
CA THR A 216 -7.87 -8.70 -9.04
C THR A 216 -7.35 -7.38 -8.46
N LEU A 217 -8.21 -6.38 -8.47
CA LEU A 217 -7.98 -5.11 -7.77
C LEU A 217 -8.48 -5.20 -6.33
N GLY A 218 -7.80 -4.47 -5.44
CA GLY A 218 -8.25 -4.28 -4.08
C GLY A 218 -7.42 -3.22 -3.36
N GLY A 219 -7.99 -2.65 -2.33
CA GLY A 219 -7.33 -1.72 -1.42
C GLY A 219 -7.60 -2.10 0.03
N ILE A 220 -6.67 -1.77 0.91
CA ILE A 220 -6.79 -2.02 2.35
C ILE A 220 -6.39 -0.76 3.10
N ILE A 221 -7.16 -0.45 4.13
CA ILE A 221 -6.78 0.54 5.16
C ILE A 221 -6.65 -0.22 6.47
N VAL A 222 -5.56 -0.04 7.19
CA VAL A 222 -5.34 -0.61 8.52
C VAL A 222 -5.20 0.51 9.53
N ASP A 223 -5.97 0.44 10.59
CA ASP A 223 -5.94 1.36 11.73
C ASP A 223 -5.05 0.77 12.83
N SER A 224 -4.05 1.52 13.26
CA SER A 224 -3.20 1.10 14.40
C SER A 224 -3.97 1.09 15.73
N GLY A 225 -5.02 1.89 15.84
CA GLY A 225 -5.76 2.14 17.08
C GLY A 225 -4.99 2.95 18.13
N LYS A 226 -3.83 3.52 17.77
CA LYS A 226 -2.93 4.21 18.70
C LYS A 226 -3.09 5.73 18.71
N PHE A 227 -3.65 6.30 17.63
CA PHE A 227 -3.80 7.75 17.52
C PHE A 227 -4.95 8.26 18.39
N ASP A 228 -4.68 9.28 19.22
CA ASP A 228 -5.70 9.89 20.05
C ASP A 228 -6.44 11.00 19.29
N TRP A 229 -7.53 10.62 18.63
CA TRP A 229 -8.36 11.52 17.83
C TRP A 229 -8.97 12.67 18.65
N LYS A 230 -9.27 12.45 19.95
CA LYS A 230 -9.84 13.48 20.83
C LYS A 230 -8.78 14.46 21.31
N ALA A 231 -7.64 13.96 21.80
CA ALA A 231 -6.56 14.80 22.31
C ALA A 231 -5.98 15.72 21.25
N SER A 232 -5.90 15.24 19.99
CA SER A 232 -5.46 16.09 18.86
C SER A 232 -6.38 17.29 18.61
N GLY A 233 -7.69 17.15 18.81
CA GLY A 233 -8.68 18.22 18.58
C GLY A 233 -8.93 18.60 17.11
N LYS A 234 -8.27 17.92 16.15
CA LYS A 234 -8.30 18.28 14.73
C LYS A 234 -9.30 17.49 13.89
N TYR A 235 -9.90 16.41 14.43
CA TYR A 235 -10.68 15.42 13.68
C TYR A 235 -12.12 15.31 14.19
N ALA A 236 -12.85 16.41 14.17
CA ALA A 236 -14.23 16.47 14.60
C ALA A 236 -15.16 15.42 13.95
N PRO A 237 -15.06 15.08 12.64
CA PRO A 237 -15.91 14.05 12.03
C PRO A 237 -15.79 12.68 12.69
N ILE A 238 -14.64 12.36 13.30
CA ILE A 238 -14.37 11.07 13.96
C ILE A 238 -14.63 11.16 15.46
N ALA A 239 -14.19 12.26 16.08
CA ALA A 239 -14.13 12.41 17.54
C ALA A 239 -15.35 13.11 18.15
N ALA A 240 -16.04 13.98 17.40
CA ALA A 240 -17.22 14.70 17.86
C ALA A 240 -18.52 13.96 17.50
N PRO A 241 -19.67 14.34 18.12
CA PRO A 241 -20.98 13.84 17.75
C PRO A 241 -21.28 14.01 16.24
N ASN A 242 -21.59 12.91 15.57
CA ASN A 242 -21.81 12.89 14.13
C ASN A 242 -23.31 12.99 13.80
N PRO A 243 -23.76 14.00 13.04
CA PRO A 243 -25.17 14.17 12.72
C PRO A 243 -25.76 13.06 11.84
N SER A 244 -24.93 12.40 10.99
CA SER A 244 -25.35 11.24 10.19
C SER A 244 -25.62 9.98 11.02
N TYR A 245 -25.14 9.95 12.27
CA TYR A 245 -25.30 8.83 13.21
C TYR A 245 -25.94 9.28 14.52
N HIS A 246 -27.00 10.07 14.43
CA HIS A 246 -27.81 10.50 15.58
C HIS A 246 -27.00 11.15 16.71
N GLY A 247 -25.89 11.83 16.39
CA GLY A 247 -25.02 12.47 17.37
C GLY A 247 -24.05 11.54 18.09
N VAL A 248 -23.84 10.32 17.58
CA VAL A 248 -22.84 9.40 18.15
C VAL A 248 -21.44 9.82 17.70
N SER A 249 -20.48 9.85 18.63
CA SER A 249 -19.04 9.95 18.32
C SER A 249 -18.48 8.57 17.98
N PHE A 250 -17.74 8.42 16.89
CA PHE A 250 -17.14 7.15 16.54
C PHE A 250 -16.07 6.70 17.56
N VAL A 251 -15.31 7.64 18.13
CA VAL A 251 -14.35 7.34 19.20
C VAL A 251 -15.06 6.78 20.44
N ASP A 252 -16.20 7.35 20.83
CA ASP A 252 -16.95 6.86 21.99
C ASP A 252 -17.66 5.54 21.72
N ALA A 253 -18.09 5.30 20.48
CA ALA A 253 -18.85 4.10 20.12
C ALA A 253 -17.96 2.87 19.96
N VAL A 254 -16.77 3.01 19.35
CA VAL A 254 -15.94 1.85 18.94
C VAL A 254 -14.46 1.97 19.37
N GLY A 255 -14.10 3.01 20.10
CA GLY A 255 -12.75 3.16 20.66
C GLY A 255 -11.66 3.16 19.59
N PRO A 256 -10.64 2.27 19.72
CA PRO A 256 -9.48 2.25 18.85
C PRO A 256 -9.78 2.03 17.35
N ALA A 257 -10.92 1.43 17.00
CA ALA A 257 -11.31 1.19 15.60
C ALA A 257 -12.10 2.36 14.98
N ALA A 258 -12.10 3.54 15.61
CA ALA A 258 -12.90 4.69 15.20
C ALA A 258 -12.65 5.14 13.77
N PHE A 259 -11.40 5.15 13.33
CA PHE A 259 -11.02 5.63 12.00
C PHE A 259 -11.61 4.77 10.87
N VAL A 260 -11.36 3.48 10.89
CA VAL A 260 -11.90 2.58 9.85
C VAL A 260 -13.42 2.45 9.95
N THR A 261 -13.99 2.55 11.16
CA THR A 261 -15.45 2.51 11.34
C THR A 261 -16.11 3.76 10.77
N TYR A 262 -15.51 4.93 10.96
CA TYR A 262 -15.97 6.18 10.33
C TYR A 262 -15.95 6.04 8.80
N ILE A 263 -14.86 5.56 8.21
CA ILE A 263 -14.78 5.39 6.76
C ILE A 263 -15.84 4.41 6.25
N ARG A 264 -16.03 3.27 6.91
CA ARG A 264 -17.06 2.28 6.58
C ARG A 264 -18.47 2.87 6.64
N ALA A 265 -18.76 3.56 7.74
CA ALA A 265 -20.10 4.05 8.05
C ALA A 265 -20.51 5.29 7.24
N ILE A 266 -19.55 6.10 6.81
CA ILE A 266 -19.77 7.35 6.08
C ILE A 266 -19.29 7.23 4.62
N LEU A 267 -17.99 7.19 4.38
CA LEU A 267 -17.43 7.30 3.04
C LEU A 267 -17.77 6.09 2.16
N LEU A 268 -17.57 4.88 2.66
CA LEU A 268 -17.91 3.67 1.91
C LEU A 268 -19.42 3.55 1.70
N ARG A 269 -20.23 3.83 2.74
CA ARG A 269 -21.69 3.80 2.63
C ARG A 269 -22.18 4.74 1.54
N ASP A 270 -21.67 5.98 1.51
CA ASP A 270 -22.22 7.06 0.71
C ASP A 270 -21.64 7.15 -0.70
N THR A 271 -20.38 6.73 -0.90
CA THR A 271 -19.68 6.84 -2.19
C THR A 271 -19.35 5.50 -2.86
N GLY A 272 -19.43 4.37 -2.12
CA GLY A 272 -19.64 3.04 -2.68
C GLY A 272 -18.43 2.30 -3.27
N ALA A 273 -17.18 2.65 -2.92
CA ALA A 273 -15.99 1.93 -3.39
C ALA A 273 -15.79 0.56 -2.72
N THR A 274 -16.83 -0.26 -2.71
CA THR A 274 -16.84 -1.58 -2.08
C THR A 274 -16.10 -2.61 -2.91
N ILE A 275 -15.37 -3.52 -2.24
CA ILE A 275 -14.77 -4.69 -2.89
C ILE A 275 -15.82 -5.79 -3.06
N SER A 276 -15.75 -6.59 -4.13
CA SER A 276 -16.59 -7.76 -4.25
C SER A 276 -16.13 -8.91 -3.34
N PRO A 277 -17.01 -9.76 -2.85
CA PRO A 277 -16.63 -10.95 -2.08
C PRO A 277 -15.69 -11.89 -2.85
N PHE A 278 -15.88 -12.00 -4.16
CA PHE A 278 -15.02 -12.81 -5.03
C PHE A 278 -13.59 -12.24 -5.09
N ASN A 279 -13.44 -10.92 -5.21
CA ASN A 279 -12.11 -10.28 -5.18
C ASN A 279 -11.47 -10.45 -3.80
N ALA A 280 -12.23 -10.30 -2.71
CA ALA A 280 -11.73 -10.54 -1.36
C ALA A 280 -11.24 -11.99 -1.19
N PHE A 281 -11.93 -12.97 -1.75
CA PHE A 281 -11.50 -14.37 -1.75
C PHE A 281 -10.19 -14.55 -2.53
N LEU A 282 -10.04 -13.96 -3.72
CA LEU A 282 -8.79 -14.04 -4.49
C LEU A 282 -7.61 -13.39 -3.73
N LEU A 283 -7.84 -12.26 -3.05
CA LEU A 283 -6.82 -11.64 -2.21
C LEU A 283 -6.46 -12.51 -1.00
N LEU A 284 -7.42 -13.19 -0.38
CA LEU A 284 -7.14 -14.16 0.68
C LEU A 284 -6.24 -15.31 0.21
N GLN A 285 -6.47 -15.84 -1.02
CA GLN A 285 -5.56 -16.82 -1.61
C GLN A 285 -4.14 -16.28 -1.75
N GLY A 286 -3.99 -15.03 -2.15
CA GLY A 286 -2.70 -14.36 -2.22
C GLY A 286 -2.04 -14.21 -0.83
N VAL A 287 -2.80 -13.79 0.17
CA VAL A 287 -2.30 -13.60 1.55
C VAL A 287 -1.75 -14.90 2.12
N GLU A 288 -2.40 -16.04 1.88
CA GLU A 288 -1.99 -17.33 2.43
C GLU A 288 -0.59 -17.79 2.02
N THR A 289 -0.05 -17.26 0.92
CA THR A 289 1.31 -17.54 0.44
C THR A 289 2.22 -16.32 0.41
N LEU A 290 1.82 -15.23 1.08
CA LEU A 290 2.54 -13.95 1.01
C LEU A 290 4.00 -14.09 1.44
N SER A 291 4.28 -14.68 2.60
CA SER A 291 5.65 -14.87 3.10
C SER A 291 6.51 -15.67 2.14
N LEU A 292 5.99 -16.80 1.64
CA LEU A 292 6.72 -17.67 0.71
C LEU A 292 7.08 -16.95 -0.60
N ARG A 293 6.17 -16.13 -1.11
CA ARG A 293 6.41 -15.35 -2.33
C ARG A 293 7.42 -14.25 -2.10
N LEU A 294 7.28 -13.50 -0.99
CA LEU A 294 8.20 -12.40 -0.68
C LEU A 294 9.62 -12.88 -0.42
N ASP A 295 9.81 -14.03 0.25
CA ASP A 295 11.13 -14.64 0.41
C ASP A 295 11.76 -14.95 -0.96
N ARG A 296 11.00 -15.54 -1.88
CA ARG A 296 11.50 -15.83 -3.22
C ARG A 296 11.76 -14.56 -4.04
N HIS A 297 10.88 -13.56 -3.96
CA HIS A 297 11.12 -12.26 -4.58
C HIS A 297 12.41 -11.61 -4.07
N ALA A 298 12.62 -11.59 -2.76
CA ALA A 298 13.81 -10.99 -2.15
C ALA A 298 15.09 -11.75 -2.52
N GLU A 299 15.06 -13.10 -2.49
CA GLU A 299 16.20 -13.94 -2.90
C GLU A 299 16.58 -13.69 -4.37
N ASN A 300 15.61 -13.73 -5.28
CA ASN A 300 15.85 -13.49 -6.69
C ASN A 300 16.36 -12.06 -6.93
N THR A 301 15.76 -11.08 -6.28
CA THR A 301 16.16 -9.66 -6.40
C THR A 301 17.62 -9.46 -6.01
N LYS A 302 18.06 -10.03 -4.90
CA LYS A 302 19.46 -9.92 -4.44
C LYS A 302 20.43 -10.42 -5.52
N LYS A 303 20.14 -11.57 -6.13
CA LYS A 303 20.98 -12.16 -7.19
C LYS A 303 20.95 -11.35 -8.48
N VAL A 304 19.80 -10.80 -8.85
CA VAL A 304 19.67 -9.91 -10.03
C VAL A 304 20.40 -8.60 -9.80
N VAL A 305 20.29 -7.98 -8.63
CA VAL A 305 21.03 -6.76 -8.28
C VAL A 305 22.53 -6.99 -8.35
N GLU A 306 23.03 -8.10 -7.78
CA GLU A 306 24.44 -8.49 -7.86
C GLU A 306 24.91 -8.70 -9.32
N PHE A 307 24.13 -9.42 -10.13
CA PHE A 307 24.38 -9.62 -11.54
C PHE A 307 24.48 -8.29 -12.30
N LEU A 308 23.47 -7.41 -12.14
CA LEU A 308 23.43 -6.12 -12.83
C LEU A 308 24.56 -5.18 -12.38
N ALA A 309 24.86 -5.13 -11.09
CA ALA A 309 25.92 -4.26 -10.55
C ALA A 309 27.32 -4.62 -11.10
N ASN A 310 27.54 -5.89 -11.49
CA ASN A 310 28.78 -6.36 -12.08
C ASN A 310 28.75 -6.45 -13.63
N HIS A 311 27.63 -6.12 -14.26
CA HIS A 311 27.48 -6.27 -15.70
C HIS A 311 28.11 -5.10 -16.48
N PRO A 312 28.97 -5.37 -17.52
CA PRO A 312 29.72 -4.32 -18.22
C PRO A 312 28.87 -3.31 -18.98
N GLN A 313 27.61 -3.65 -19.33
CA GLN A 313 26.67 -2.76 -20.02
C GLN A 313 25.73 -2.01 -19.08
N VAL A 314 25.86 -2.20 -17.77
CA VAL A 314 25.09 -1.45 -16.76
C VAL A 314 25.92 -0.26 -16.29
N GLU A 315 25.29 0.89 -16.25
CA GLU A 315 25.89 2.14 -15.76
C GLU A 315 25.66 2.30 -14.26
N ARG A 316 24.43 2.03 -13.81
CA ARG A 316 24.03 2.16 -12.42
C ARG A 316 22.88 1.20 -12.09
N VAL A 317 22.90 0.65 -10.90
CA VAL A 317 21.75 -0.05 -10.29
C VAL A 317 21.24 0.75 -9.12
N ASN A 318 19.96 1.03 -9.09
CA ASN A 318 19.34 1.83 -8.06
C ASN A 318 18.56 0.93 -7.09
N HIS A 319 19.31 0.28 -6.17
CA HIS A 319 18.74 -0.62 -5.18
C HIS A 319 19.38 -0.40 -3.79
N PRO A 320 18.58 -0.28 -2.69
CA PRO A 320 19.08 0.12 -1.39
C PRO A 320 19.90 -0.97 -0.67
N SER A 321 19.94 -2.20 -1.19
CA SER A 321 20.87 -3.24 -0.67
C SER A 321 22.33 -2.98 -1.03
N LEU A 322 22.60 -2.09 -2.00
CA LEU A 322 23.98 -1.74 -2.38
C LEU A 322 24.57 -0.79 -1.34
N PRO A 323 25.83 -1.02 -0.92
CA PRO A 323 26.45 -0.22 0.16
C PRO A 323 26.62 1.27 -0.14
N ASP A 324 26.67 1.64 -1.42
CA ASP A 324 26.79 3.02 -1.91
C ASP A 324 25.44 3.73 -2.10
N HIS A 325 24.31 3.03 -1.93
CA HIS A 325 23.00 3.66 -1.99
C HIS A 325 22.79 4.58 -0.78
N PRO A 326 22.24 5.80 -0.95
CA PRO A 326 22.03 6.75 0.14
C PRO A 326 21.25 6.17 1.33
N ASP A 327 20.26 5.32 1.05
CA ASP A 327 19.37 4.76 2.07
C ASP A 327 19.76 3.34 2.52
N HIS A 328 20.99 2.91 2.24
CA HIS A 328 21.44 1.56 2.63
C HIS A 328 21.25 1.29 4.13
N ALA A 329 21.60 2.23 4.99
CA ALA A 329 21.43 2.09 6.44
C ALA A 329 19.96 1.98 6.86
N LEU A 330 19.05 2.71 6.21
CA LEU A 330 17.61 2.62 6.46
C LEU A 330 17.05 1.30 5.92
N TYR A 331 17.57 0.82 4.79
CA TYR A 331 17.21 -0.50 4.26
C TYR A 331 17.58 -1.61 5.24
N GLU A 332 18.79 -1.63 5.76
CA GLU A 332 19.19 -2.62 6.77
C GLU A 332 18.35 -2.52 8.07
N LYS A 333 17.98 -1.31 8.46
CA LYS A 333 17.12 -1.07 9.62
C LYS A 333 15.70 -1.60 9.43
N TYR A 334 15.05 -1.28 8.32
CA TYR A 334 13.63 -1.52 8.09
C TYR A 334 13.31 -2.81 7.35
N PHE A 335 14.25 -3.33 6.57
CA PHE A 335 14.07 -4.51 5.71
C PHE A 335 15.11 -5.61 6.01
N PRO A 336 15.19 -6.10 7.26
CA PRO A 336 16.21 -7.10 7.65
C PRO A 336 16.08 -8.43 6.88
N ASN A 337 14.89 -8.73 6.35
CA ASN A 337 14.63 -9.93 5.54
C ASN A 337 14.75 -9.67 4.03
N GLY A 338 15.27 -8.52 3.63
CA GLY A 338 15.35 -8.11 2.23
C GLY A 338 14.07 -7.44 1.74
N GLY A 339 14.04 -7.10 0.46
CA GLY A 339 12.92 -6.41 -0.17
C GLY A 339 13.37 -5.66 -1.42
N GLY A 340 12.49 -4.82 -1.97
CA GLY A 340 12.83 -3.97 -3.10
C GLY A 340 12.89 -4.72 -4.43
N SER A 341 12.04 -5.73 -4.63
CA SER A 341 11.98 -6.46 -5.90
C SER A 341 11.51 -5.61 -7.09
N ILE A 342 11.14 -4.36 -6.82
CA ILE A 342 10.83 -3.35 -7.84
C ILE A 342 11.91 -2.28 -7.72
N PHE A 343 12.73 -2.14 -8.74
CA PHE A 343 13.83 -1.19 -8.77
C PHE A 343 14.19 -0.78 -10.20
N THR A 344 15.08 0.19 -10.35
CA THR A 344 15.57 0.65 -11.65
C THR A 344 17.05 0.38 -11.82
N PHE A 345 17.47 0.27 -13.08
CA PHE A 345 18.87 0.36 -13.45
C PHE A 345 19.01 1.17 -14.74
N ASP A 346 20.17 1.76 -14.94
CA ASP A 346 20.51 2.51 -16.15
C ASP A 346 21.44 1.65 -17.00
N ILE A 347 21.02 1.37 -18.25
CA ILE A 347 21.87 0.67 -19.22
C ILE A 347 22.81 1.67 -19.88
N LYS A 348 24.04 1.26 -20.25
CA LYS A 348 24.95 2.11 -21.02
C LYS A 348 24.36 2.42 -22.40
N GLY A 349 24.34 3.70 -22.75
CA GLY A 349 23.75 4.22 -23.98
C GLY A 349 22.59 5.15 -23.67
N GLY A 350 21.52 5.07 -24.43
CA GLY A 350 20.34 5.92 -24.30
C GLY A 350 19.05 5.14 -24.39
N GLN A 351 18.00 5.85 -24.81
CA GLN A 351 16.66 5.28 -24.96
C GLN A 351 16.63 4.12 -25.98
N GLU A 352 17.42 4.19 -27.06
CA GLU A 352 17.45 3.15 -28.09
C GLU A 352 17.98 1.83 -27.52
N GLU A 353 19.05 1.88 -26.73
CA GLU A 353 19.63 0.70 -26.07
C GLU A 353 18.67 0.13 -25.03
N ALA A 354 17.98 0.99 -24.25
CA ALA A 354 16.96 0.56 -23.30
C ALA A 354 15.79 -0.16 -24.01
N HIS A 355 15.32 0.37 -25.13
CA HIS A 355 14.25 -0.28 -25.90
C HIS A 355 14.72 -1.59 -26.52
N LYS A 356 15.92 -1.64 -27.13
CA LYS A 356 16.47 -2.89 -27.66
C LYS A 356 16.61 -3.98 -26.60
N PHE A 357 17.07 -3.58 -25.40
CA PHE A 357 17.13 -4.51 -24.27
C PHE A 357 15.75 -5.07 -23.92
N ILE A 358 14.75 -4.21 -23.71
CA ILE A 358 13.40 -4.60 -23.30
C ILE A 358 12.73 -5.48 -24.37
N ASP A 359 12.82 -5.10 -25.63
CA ASP A 359 12.12 -5.76 -26.75
C ASP A 359 12.66 -7.17 -27.04
N ASN A 360 13.82 -7.54 -26.50
CA ASN A 360 14.43 -8.85 -26.66
C ASN A 360 14.35 -9.75 -25.42
N LEU A 361 13.61 -9.34 -24.37
CA LEU A 361 13.30 -10.19 -23.25
C LEU A 361 12.13 -11.13 -23.60
N GLU A 362 12.17 -12.37 -23.12
CA GLU A 362 11.16 -13.40 -23.37
C GLU A 362 10.33 -13.73 -22.13
N ILE A 363 10.94 -13.68 -20.94
CA ILE A 363 10.30 -13.99 -19.66
C ILE A 363 9.65 -12.73 -19.08
N PHE A 364 10.37 -11.61 -19.11
CA PHE A 364 9.87 -10.36 -18.59
C PHE A 364 8.72 -9.82 -19.46
N SER A 365 7.54 -9.69 -18.89
CA SER A 365 6.41 -9.10 -19.60
C SER A 365 6.50 -7.56 -19.58
N LEU A 366 6.41 -6.94 -20.77
CA LEU A 366 6.36 -5.49 -20.92
C LEU A 366 4.94 -4.99 -20.64
N LEU A 367 4.72 -4.39 -19.48
CA LEU A 367 3.41 -3.87 -19.07
C LEU A 367 3.50 -2.89 -17.88
N ALA A 368 2.43 -2.12 -17.69
CA ALA A 368 2.33 -1.13 -16.62
C ALA A 368 1.83 -1.73 -15.30
N ASN A 369 2.45 -2.80 -14.81
CA ASN A 369 2.19 -3.36 -13.49
C ASN A 369 3.52 -3.63 -12.75
N VAL A 370 3.43 -4.04 -11.48
CA VAL A 370 4.55 -4.42 -10.62
C VAL A 370 4.07 -5.41 -9.56
N ALA A 371 5.01 -6.08 -8.88
CA ALA A 371 4.71 -6.95 -7.75
C ALA A 371 3.84 -8.18 -8.11
N ASP A 372 4.06 -8.70 -9.30
CA ASP A 372 3.48 -9.96 -9.78
C ASP A 372 4.46 -11.11 -9.50
N VAL A 373 3.96 -12.33 -9.40
CA VAL A 373 4.80 -13.55 -9.34
C VAL A 373 5.62 -13.74 -10.61
N LYS A 374 5.20 -13.14 -11.73
CA LYS A 374 5.96 -13.09 -12.99
C LYS A 374 6.83 -11.86 -13.03
N SER A 375 8.01 -11.99 -13.61
CA SER A 375 8.93 -10.87 -13.85
C SER A 375 8.36 -9.90 -14.88
N LEU A 376 8.43 -8.60 -14.58
CA LEU A 376 7.88 -7.53 -15.41
C LEU A 376 8.95 -6.47 -15.69
N VAL A 377 8.82 -5.80 -16.83
CA VAL A 377 9.72 -4.74 -17.27
C VAL A 377 8.93 -3.58 -17.85
N ILE A 378 9.46 -2.36 -17.73
CA ILE A 378 8.93 -1.19 -18.43
C ILE A 378 10.02 -0.12 -18.61
N HIS A 379 9.90 0.72 -19.63
CA HIS A 379 10.68 1.92 -19.80
C HIS A 379 9.90 3.13 -19.22
N PRO A 380 10.24 3.65 -18.03
CA PRO A 380 9.42 4.64 -17.34
C PRO A 380 9.25 5.94 -18.13
N ALA A 381 10.33 6.45 -18.71
CA ALA A 381 10.35 7.76 -19.37
C ALA A 381 9.36 7.86 -20.56
N THR A 382 9.17 6.77 -21.33
CA THR A 382 8.26 6.77 -22.49
C THR A 382 6.89 6.19 -22.20
N THR A 383 6.60 5.78 -20.97
CA THR A 383 5.34 5.11 -20.60
C THR A 383 4.71 5.72 -19.36
N THR A 384 5.01 5.20 -18.17
CA THR A 384 4.34 5.59 -16.91
C THR A 384 4.61 7.04 -16.49
N HIS A 385 5.65 7.69 -17.02
CA HIS A 385 6.07 9.06 -16.72
C HIS A 385 6.22 9.93 -17.96
N SER A 386 5.62 9.52 -19.07
CA SER A 386 5.74 10.22 -20.37
C SER A 386 5.15 11.63 -20.40
N GLN A 387 4.34 11.99 -19.39
CA GLN A 387 3.79 13.33 -19.24
C GLN A 387 4.68 14.30 -18.46
N LEU A 388 5.79 13.82 -17.85
CA LEU A 388 6.72 14.66 -17.11
C LEU A 388 7.69 15.38 -18.03
N SER A 389 8.11 16.59 -17.65
CA SER A 389 9.18 17.30 -18.31
C SER A 389 10.54 16.60 -18.09
N PRO A 390 11.58 16.92 -18.90
CA PRO A 390 12.92 16.37 -18.65
C PRO A 390 13.48 16.68 -17.26
N GLU A 391 13.20 17.88 -16.71
CA GLU A 391 13.61 18.25 -15.36
C GLU A 391 12.86 17.44 -14.29
N GLU A 392 11.56 17.22 -14.48
CA GLU A 392 10.77 16.40 -13.55
C GLU A 392 11.18 14.93 -13.59
N LEU A 393 11.55 14.39 -14.76
CA LEU A 393 12.11 13.04 -14.89
C LEU A 393 13.43 12.91 -14.13
N GLU A 394 14.33 13.88 -14.27
CA GLU A 394 15.61 13.93 -13.55
C GLU A 394 15.39 13.97 -12.04
N ASP A 395 14.45 14.80 -11.57
CA ASP A 395 14.05 14.87 -10.15
C ASP A 395 13.54 13.53 -9.61
N GLN A 396 12.89 12.73 -10.46
CA GLN A 396 12.45 11.37 -10.13
C GLN A 396 13.56 10.31 -10.28
N GLY A 397 14.76 10.70 -10.76
CA GLY A 397 15.86 9.78 -11.05
C GLY A 397 15.59 8.89 -12.25
N ILE A 398 14.83 9.37 -13.23
CA ILE A 398 14.47 8.66 -14.44
C ILE A 398 15.21 9.30 -15.62
N HIS A 399 16.17 8.58 -16.17
CA HIS A 399 16.95 8.98 -17.34
C HIS A 399 16.41 8.33 -18.61
N PRO A 400 16.85 8.77 -19.82
CA PRO A 400 16.44 8.11 -21.08
C PRO A 400 16.84 6.65 -21.19
N ASN A 401 17.86 6.22 -20.47
CA ASN A 401 18.36 4.84 -20.41
C ASN A 401 17.91 4.04 -19.17
N THR A 402 16.97 4.59 -18.40
CA THR A 402 16.46 3.93 -17.19
C THR A 402 15.44 2.84 -17.54
N ILE A 403 15.66 1.65 -17.01
CA ILE A 403 14.78 0.48 -17.12
C ILE A 403 14.27 0.13 -15.72
N ARG A 404 12.96 -0.09 -15.56
CA ARG A 404 12.37 -0.57 -14.32
C ARG A 404 12.06 -2.05 -14.43
N LEU A 405 12.53 -2.82 -13.45
CA LEU A 405 12.24 -4.24 -13.29
C LEU A 405 11.29 -4.44 -12.09
N SER A 406 10.48 -5.48 -12.19
CA SER A 406 9.77 -6.10 -11.08
C SER A 406 10.10 -7.58 -11.12
N ILE A 407 10.97 -8.01 -10.20
CA ILE A 407 11.51 -9.37 -10.20
C ILE A 407 10.48 -10.33 -9.63
N GLY A 408 10.18 -11.37 -10.40
CA GLY A 408 9.22 -12.41 -10.06
C GLY A 408 9.81 -13.57 -9.28
N THR A 409 9.10 -14.68 -9.29
CA THR A 409 9.41 -15.89 -8.52
C THR A 409 9.91 -17.05 -9.39
N GLU A 410 10.19 -16.79 -10.66
CA GLU A 410 10.76 -17.77 -11.60
C GLU A 410 12.12 -18.30 -11.11
N HIS A 411 12.64 -19.34 -11.75
CA HIS A 411 13.98 -19.81 -11.44
C HIS A 411 15.02 -18.75 -11.78
N ILE A 412 15.92 -18.48 -10.86
CA ILE A 412 16.88 -17.37 -10.98
C ILE A 412 17.78 -17.48 -12.23
N ASP A 413 18.18 -18.69 -12.60
CA ASP A 413 19.04 -18.88 -13.77
C ASP A 413 18.30 -18.49 -15.06
N ASP A 414 16.99 -18.72 -15.13
CA ASP A 414 16.16 -18.33 -16.27
C ASP A 414 15.99 -16.81 -16.33
N ILE A 415 15.77 -16.15 -15.18
CA ILE A 415 15.71 -14.69 -15.08
C ILE A 415 17.03 -14.07 -15.59
N ILE A 416 18.17 -14.56 -15.11
CA ILE A 416 19.48 -14.04 -15.51
C ILE A 416 19.77 -14.32 -17.00
N ALA A 417 19.43 -15.51 -17.49
CA ALA A 417 19.60 -15.86 -18.90
C ALA A 417 18.75 -14.95 -19.81
N ASP A 418 17.54 -14.57 -19.37
CA ASP A 418 16.67 -13.65 -20.11
C ASP A 418 17.24 -12.21 -20.13
N LEU A 419 17.73 -11.72 -19.00
CA LEU A 419 18.44 -10.43 -18.95
C LEU A 419 19.67 -10.41 -19.85
N GLU A 420 20.44 -11.50 -19.91
CA GLU A 420 21.58 -11.64 -20.83
C GLU A 420 21.17 -11.59 -22.32
N LYS A 421 20.00 -12.14 -22.69
CA LYS A 421 19.47 -11.98 -24.07
C LYS A 421 19.23 -10.51 -24.40
N GLY A 422 18.62 -9.76 -23.49
CA GLY A 422 18.44 -8.32 -23.65
C GLY A 422 19.76 -7.58 -23.87
N PHE A 423 20.78 -7.86 -23.04
CA PHE A 423 22.12 -7.29 -23.20
C PHE A 423 22.82 -7.72 -24.50
N ALA A 424 22.66 -8.97 -24.91
CA ALA A 424 23.21 -9.46 -26.17
C ALA A 424 22.63 -8.71 -27.39
N ALA A 425 21.34 -8.41 -27.36
CA ALA A 425 20.69 -7.63 -28.43
C ALA A 425 21.23 -6.20 -28.54
N VAL A 426 21.66 -5.60 -27.45
CA VAL A 426 22.24 -4.25 -27.45
C VAL A 426 23.67 -4.27 -28.01
N ARG A 427 24.42 -5.36 -27.81
CA ARG A 427 25.80 -5.54 -28.33
C ARG A 427 25.83 -5.79 -29.84
N GLY A 428 24.84 -6.44 -30.38
CA GLY A 428 24.75 -6.82 -31.81
C GLY A 428 24.13 -5.78 -32.65
#